data_0b3b92e3fa50eb83a6f97f5a41bbe048
#
_entry.id   0b3b92e3fa50eb83a6f97f5a41bbe048
#
_cell.length_a   1.000
_cell.length_b   1.000
_cell.length_c   1.000
_cell.angle_alpha   90.00
_cell.angle_beta   90.00
_cell.angle_gamma   90.00
#
_symmetry.space_group_name_H-M   'P 1'
#
loop_
_entity.id
_entity.type
_entity.pdbx_description
1 polymer ?
#
loop_
_entity_poly.entity_id
_entity_poly.type
_entity_poly.pdbx_seq_one_letter_code
_entity_poly.pdbx_strand_id
1 'polypeptide(L)'
;MKIIKMHKDLNREPIIFEKEQGVKFYKEIIYKFNKLEDLHGEVIFSFQELRENFNLRNNEQFREFIKYFHTEINGRTQVFKTDKGDLIGGGVFSTKVYENENKIGAMINPYHKQYIFSKIDIDNWHSVKGNQEKIKALDIQEEEKIKLTGMMTTFVTGIISGKYNQRLVDLLMQFNGSGVFAMKWDAFKKILGIPDAYKSSAIDVNVLNPCVDELKKIGINISKIEKIKKSNKIESIKIIFNYRQIKEKSPADIKEVEYIKPAAQLSEFEKEKGRISKIVMKKRNTTMLMNLAAIATMDELDNFKKENEIQ
;
A
#
# COMPACT_ATOMS: atom_id res chain seq x y z
N MET A 1 3.57 -6.45 -7.41
CA MET A 1 2.34 -5.85 -6.80
C MET A 1 2.56 -5.76 -5.30
N LYS A 2 2.39 -4.57 -4.69
CA LYS A 2 2.54 -4.40 -3.24
C LYS A 2 1.17 -4.49 -2.58
N ILE A 3 1.03 -5.32 -1.55
CA ILE A 3 -0.20 -5.42 -0.75
C ILE A 3 -0.14 -4.36 0.35
N ILE A 4 -1.23 -3.62 0.54
CA ILE A 4 -1.36 -2.64 1.62
C ILE A 4 -2.61 -2.91 2.44
N LYS A 5 -2.56 -2.48 3.70
CA LYS A 5 -3.69 -2.45 4.62
C LYS A 5 -4.09 -1.00 4.87
N MET A 6 -5.36 -0.70 4.71
CA MET A 6 -5.92 0.62 4.98
C MET A 6 -7.31 0.50 5.56
N HIS A 7 -7.80 1.56 6.18
CA HIS A 7 -9.16 1.55 6.72
C HIS A 7 -10.20 1.74 5.61
N LYS A 8 -11.31 1.00 5.68
CA LYS A 8 -12.41 1.06 4.69
C LYS A 8 -13.00 2.47 4.54
N ASP A 9 -12.96 3.28 5.60
CA ASP A 9 -13.52 4.62 5.58
C ASP A 9 -12.72 5.59 4.70
N LEU A 10 -11.43 5.31 4.42
CA LEU A 10 -10.69 6.05 3.40
C LEU A 10 -11.30 5.93 1.99
N ASN A 11 -12.12 4.90 1.75
CA ASN A 11 -12.83 4.75 0.48
C ASN A 11 -14.22 5.40 0.47
N ARG A 12 -14.80 5.71 1.63
CA ARG A 12 -16.11 6.39 1.72
C ARG A 12 -16.00 7.85 1.29
N GLU A 13 -14.89 8.49 1.69
CA GLU A 13 -14.55 9.86 1.32
C GLU A 13 -13.17 9.89 0.67
N PRO A 14 -13.01 9.33 -0.54
CA PRO A 14 -11.70 9.17 -1.16
C PRO A 14 -11.11 10.51 -1.56
N ILE A 15 -9.80 10.65 -1.39
CA ILE A 15 -9.06 11.77 -1.98
C ILE A 15 -9.10 11.64 -3.50
N ILE A 16 -9.64 12.65 -4.17
CA ILE A 16 -9.72 12.68 -5.63
C ILE A 16 -8.47 13.34 -6.18
N PHE A 17 -7.54 12.54 -6.68
CA PHE A 17 -6.37 13.03 -7.41
C PHE A 17 -6.71 13.27 -8.87
N GLU A 18 -6.15 14.32 -9.44
CA GLU A 18 -6.32 14.60 -10.87
C GLU A 18 -5.60 13.57 -11.74
N LYS A 19 -4.41 13.14 -11.29
CA LYS A 19 -3.56 12.19 -12.00
C LYS A 19 -3.54 10.84 -11.29
N GLU A 20 -3.47 9.75 -12.06
CA GLU A 20 -3.29 8.39 -11.57
C GLU A 20 -2.10 8.24 -10.62
N GLN A 21 -1.00 8.91 -10.95
CA GLN A 21 0.21 8.92 -10.14
C GLN A 21 -0.03 9.39 -8.71
N GLY A 22 -1.00 10.33 -8.48
CA GLY A 22 -1.38 10.78 -7.14
C GLY A 22 -1.93 9.65 -6.29
N VAL A 23 -2.84 8.85 -6.85
CA VAL A 23 -3.38 7.67 -6.18
C VAL A 23 -2.27 6.67 -5.85
N LYS A 24 -1.38 6.42 -6.80
CA LYS A 24 -0.26 5.49 -6.61
C LYS A 24 0.68 5.97 -5.51
N PHE A 25 1.07 7.24 -5.50
CA PHE A 25 1.97 7.78 -4.47
C PHE A 25 1.32 7.78 -3.09
N TYR A 26 0.05 8.15 -2.99
CA TYR A 26 -0.71 8.06 -1.75
C TYR A 26 -0.68 6.64 -1.17
N LYS A 27 -0.90 5.63 -2.01
CA LYS A 27 -0.81 4.22 -1.62
C LYS A 27 0.62 3.78 -1.27
N GLU A 28 1.65 4.31 -1.93
CA GLU A 28 3.05 4.06 -1.58
C GLU A 28 3.40 4.61 -0.19
N ILE A 29 2.85 5.77 0.18
CA ILE A 29 2.98 6.30 1.55
C ILE A 29 2.37 5.31 2.54
N ILE A 30 1.13 4.86 2.32
CA ILE A 30 0.47 3.86 3.18
C ILE A 30 1.31 2.58 3.25
N TYR A 31 1.83 2.10 2.13
CA TYR A 31 2.68 0.91 2.10
C TYR A 31 3.90 1.04 3.01
N LYS A 32 4.58 2.19 3.01
CA LYS A 32 5.72 2.41 3.88
C LYS A 32 5.31 2.45 5.35
N PHE A 33 4.19 3.09 5.70
CA PHE A 33 3.66 3.05 7.06
C PHE A 33 3.30 1.64 7.51
N ASN A 34 2.74 0.81 6.63
CA ASN A 34 2.45 -0.60 6.94
C ASN A 34 3.71 -1.44 7.25
N LYS A 35 4.92 -0.92 6.99
CA LYS A 35 6.19 -1.58 7.31
C LYS A 35 6.83 -1.10 8.60
N LEU A 36 6.36 0.02 9.15
CA LEU A 36 6.84 0.54 10.42
C LEU A 36 6.20 -0.22 11.59
N GLU A 37 6.94 -0.42 12.65
CA GLU A 37 6.42 -1.04 13.89
C GLU A 37 5.30 -0.18 14.49
N ASP A 38 5.45 1.15 14.44
CA ASP A 38 4.45 2.11 14.89
C ASP A 38 4.22 3.21 13.84
N LEU A 39 3.25 4.08 14.11
CA LEU A 39 2.91 5.23 13.25
C LEU A 39 3.52 6.55 13.73
N HIS A 40 4.59 6.48 14.51
CA HIS A 40 5.35 7.64 14.92
C HIS A 40 6.46 7.93 13.90
N GLY A 41 6.64 9.21 13.58
CA GLY A 41 7.69 9.63 12.67
C GLY A 41 7.27 9.79 11.21
N GLU A 42 8.27 9.79 10.37
CA GLU A 42 8.19 10.14 8.96
C GLU A 42 8.62 8.96 8.10
N VAL A 43 7.88 8.68 7.04
CA VAL A 43 8.34 7.75 5.99
C VAL A 43 9.08 8.52 4.91
N ILE A 44 10.25 8.02 4.53
CA ILE A 44 11.16 8.69 3.60
C ILE A 44 11.16 7.99 2.25
N PHE A 45 11.14 8.81 1.19
CA PHE A 45 11.33 8.38 -0.20
C PHE A 45 12.57 9.07 -0.76
N SER A 46 13.55 8.32 -1.22
CA SER A 46 14.64 8.91 -1.98
C SER A 46 14.16 9.35 -3.37
N PHE A 47 14.80 10.36 -3.94
CA PHE A 47 14.48 10.80 -5.30
C PHE A 47 14.74 9.69 -6.33
N GLN A 48 15.73 8.84 -6.10
CA GLN A 48 15.99 7.69 -6.95
C GLN A 48 14.82 6.69 -6.90
N GLU A 49 14.36 6.31 -5.70
CA GLU A 49 13.21 5.43 -5.51
C GLU A 49 11.96 5.96 -6.24
N LEU A 50 11.71 7.27 -6.15
CA LEU A 50 10.57 7.88 -6.82
C LEU A 50 10.71 7.86 -8.34
N ARG A 51 11.92 8.11 -8.88
CA ARG A 51 12.18 8.01 -10.32
C ARG A 51 11.90 6.61 -10.85
N GLU A 52 12.37 5.60 -10.15
CA GLU A 52 12.17 4.19 -10.51
C GLU A 52 10.70 3.78 -10.42
N ASN A 53 10.05 4.05 -9.29
CA ASN A 53 8.65 3.67 -9.05
C ASN A 53 7.66 4.32 -10.03
N PHE A 54 7.97 5.53 -10.51
CA PHE A 54 7.11 6.32 -11.38
C PHE A 54 7.62 6.46 -12.81
N ASN A 55 8.73 5.77 -13.15
CA ASN A 55 9.37 5.79 -14.47
C ASN A 55 9.66 7.21 -14.99
N LEU A 56 10.21 8.07 -14.13
CA LEU A 56 10.52 9.46 -14.42
C LEU A 56 11.94 9.59 -14.98
N ARG A 57 12.04 9.71 -16.30
CA ARG A 57 13.33 9.59 -17.01
C ARG A 57 14.15 10.87 -17.05
N ASN A 58 13.52 12.03 -17.04
CA ASN A 58 14.22 13.31 -17.12
C ASN A 58 14.00 14.19 -15.88
N ASN A 59 14.86 15.21 -15.71
CA ASN A 59 14.85 16.07 -14.54
C ASN A 59 13.64 17.01 -14.49
N GLU A 60 13.13 17.43 -15.63
CA GLU A 60 11.98 18.32 -15.71
C GLU A 60 10.71 17.58 -15.25
N GLN A 61 10.44 16.42 -15.85
CA GLN A 61 9.32 15.56 -15.41
C GLN A 61 9.40 15.23 -13.93
N PHE A 62 10.62 14.99 -13.40
CA PHE A 62 10.80 14.71 -12.01
C PHE A 62 10.49 15.92 -11.12
N ARG A 63 10.95 17.14 -11.47
CA ARG A 63 10.65 18.36 -10.73
C ARG A 63 9.14 18.66 -10.72
N GLU A 64 8.48 18.52 -11.87
CA GLU A 64 7.03 18.69 -11.99
C GLU A 64 6.29 17.65 -11.13
N PHE A 65 6.76 16.41 -11.13
CA PHE A 65 6.23 15.36 -10.30
C PHE A 65 6.32 15.70 -8.81
N ILE A 66 7.51 16.10 -8.32
CA ILE A 66 7.71 16.49 -6.92
C ILE A 66 6.80 17.65 -6.53
N LYS A 67 6.75 18.72 -7.36
CA LYS A 67 5.88 19.86 -7.13
C LYS A 67 4.41 19.47 -7.09
N TYR A 68 3.97 18.66 -8.06
CA TYR A 68 2.60 18.18 -8.13
C TYR A 68 2.23 17.39 -6.86
N PHE A 69 3.05 16.43 -6.46
CA PHE A 69 2.73 15.60 -5.29
C PHE A 69 2.77 16.36 -3.98
N HIS A 70 3.76 17.20 -3.79
CA HIS A 70 3.83 18.03 -2.61
C HIS A 70 2.55 18.89 -2.48
N THR A 71 2.09 19.47 -3.58
CA THR A 71 0.85 20.27 -3.62
C THR A 71 -0.38 19.41 -3.43
N GLU A 72 -0.50 18.31 -4.17
CA GLU A 72 -1.70 17.44 -4.14
C GLU A 72 -1.86 16.73 -2.80
N ILE A 73 -0.80 16.18 -2.23
CA ILE A 73 -0.90 15.47 -0.94
C ILE A 73 -1.21 16.44 0.21
N ASN A 74 -0.55 17.61 0.24
CA ASN A 74 -0.78 18.60 1.30
C ASN A 74 -2.08 19.38 1.10
N GLY A 75 -2.50 19.60 -0.14
CA GLY A 75 -3.69 20.39 -0.47
C GLY A 75 -5.00 19.60 -0.42
N ARG A 76 -4.95 18.28 -0.37
CA ARG A 76 -6.17 17.46 -0.34
C ARG A 76 -6.62 17.21 1.08
N THR A 77 -7.83 17.62 1.35
CA THR A 77 -8.49 17.42 2.65
C THR A 77 -9.52 16.30 2.55
N GLN A 78 -9.63 15.53 3.61
CA GLN A 78 -10.74 14.61 3.83
C GLN A 78 -11.51 15.04 5.07
N VAL A 79 -12.81 14.89 5.03
CA VAL A 79 -13.68 15.15 6.18
C VAL A 79 -14.33 13.86 6.58
N PHE A 80 -14.07 13.42 7.80
CA PHE A 80 -14.66 12.22 8.39
C PHE A 80 -15.61 12.62 9.51
N LYS A 81 -16.74 11.93 9.59
CA LYS A 81 -17.61 12.01 10.74
C LYS A 81 -17.25 10.88 11.70
N THR A 82 -16.88 11.22 12.91
CA THR A 82 -16.62 10.21 13.95
C THR A 82 -17.92 9.54 14.39
N ASP A 83 -17.82 8.40 15.07
CA ASP A 83 -19.00 7.72 15.66
C ASP A 83 -19.69 8.59 16.72
N LYS A 84 -18.97 9.55 17.32
CA LYS A 84 -19.50 10.55 18.25
C LYS A 84 -20.19 11.73 17.55
N GLY A 85 -20.12 11.78 16.22
CA GLY A 85 -20.73 12.83 15.42
C GLY A 85 -19.82 14.02 15.10
N ASP A 86 -18.61 14.06 15.63
CA ASP A 86 -17.64 15.13 15.35
C ASP A 86 -17.15 15.07 13.90
N LEU A 87 -16.80 16.21 13.34
CA LEU A 87 -16.18 16.32 12.02
C LEU A 87 -14.67 16.50 12.17
N ILE A 88 -13.91 15.58 11.60
CA ILE A 88 -12.46 15.70 11.49
C ILE A 88 -12.13 16.04 10.04
N GLY A 89 -11.49 17.18 9.83
CA GLY A 89 -11.08 17.65 8.50
C GLY A 89 -9.56 17.82 8.42
N GLY A 90 -9.03 17.72 7.21
CA GLY A 90 -7.60 17.96 6.94
C GLY A 90 -6.99 16.94 5.97
N GLY A 91 -5.72 17.15 5.60
CA GLY A 91 -4.95 16.18 4.83
C GLY A 91 -4.62 14.95 5.69
N VAL A 92 -4.70 13.77 5.09
CA VAL A 92 -4.30 12.51 5.77
C VAL A 92 -2.80 12.51 6.03
N PHE A 93 -2.03 13.03 5.08
CA PHE A 93 -0.59 13.16 5.18
C PHE A 93 -0.16 14.62 4.99
N SER A 94 0.97 14.96 5.63
CA SER A 94 1.78 16.11 5.28
C SER A 94 3.10 15.65 4.70
N THR A 95 3.62 16.38 3.72
CA THR A 95 4.90 16.04 3.07
C THR A 95 5.90 17.18 3.19
N LYS A 96 7.18 16.84 3.24
CA LYS A 96 8.30 17.77 3.25
C LYS A 96 9.33 17.33 2.22
N VAL A 97 9.78 18.26 1.40
CA VAL A 97 10.86 18.03 0.42
C VAL A 97 12.18 18.46 1.04
N TYR A 98 13.14 17.55 1.07
CA TYR A 98 14.51 17.79 1.54
C TYR A 98 15.42 17.84 0.30
N GLU A 99 15.49 19.00 -0.35
CA GLU A 99 16.20 19.16 -1.63
C GLU A 99 17.69 18.80 -1.53
N ASN A 100 18.36 19.26 -0.45
CA ASN A 100 19.78 18.98 -0.24
C ASN A 100 20.07 17.48 0.01
N GLU A 101 19.08 16.72 0.45
CA GLU A 101 19.21 15.30 0.77
C GLU A 101 18.57 14.40 -0.31
N ASN A 102 18.05 15.00 -1.36
CA ASN A 102 17.37 14.30 -2.46
C ASN A 102 16.29 13.30 -1.96
N LYS A 103 15.41 13.76 -1.07
CA LYS A 103 14.36 12.94 -0.49
C LYS A 103 13.07 13.72 -0.21
N ILE A 104 11.96 12.98 -0.13
CA ILE A 104 10.68 13.47 0.39
C ILE A 104 10.32 12.66 1.62
N GLY A 105 9.91 13.37 2.68
CA GLY A 105 9.29 12.78 3.83
C GLY A 105 7.77 12.92 3.79
N ALA A 106 7.07 11.96 4.38
CA ALA A 106 5.64 12.03 4.61
C ALA A 106 5.31 11.61 6.04
N MET A 107 4.49 12.42 6.72
CA MET A 107 3.99 12.17 8.06
C MET A 107 2.48 12.01 8.04
N ILE A 108 1.93 11.22 8.97
CA ILE A 108 0.48 11.10 9.14
C ILE A 108 0.01 12.25 10.01
N ASN A 109 -1.06 12.92 9.57
CA ASN A 109 -1.77 13.86 10.44
C ASN A 109 -2.30 13.09 11.68
N PRO A 110 -2.05 13.57 12.91
CA PRO A 110 -2.43 12.88 14.14
C PRO A 110 -3.91 12.43 14.16
N TYR A 111 -4.83 13.25 13.65
CA TYR A 111 -6.26 12.94 13.60
C TYR A 111 -6.62 11.82 12.63
N HIS A 112 -5.69 11.42 11.74
CA HIS A 112 -5.93 10.38 10.74
C HIS A 112 -5.19 9.06 11.05
N LYS A 113 -4.46 8.98 12.16
CA LYS A 113 -3.74 7.76 12.57
C LYS A 113 -4.63 6.52 12.64
N GLN A 114 -5.87 6.69 13.06
CA GLN A 114 -6.86 5.61 13.13
C GLN A 114 -7.21 4.96 11.79
N TYR A 115 -6.88 5.60 10.67
CA TYR A 115 -7.16 5.07 9.32
C TYR A 115 -5.96 4.41 8.66
N ILE A 116 -4.78 4.51 9.26
CA ILE A 116 -3.52 3.95 8.76
C ILE A 116 -3.04 2.88 9.73
N PHE A 117 -2.50 1.80 9.21
CA PHE A 117 -2.07 0.65 9.99
C PHE A 117 -0.56 0.54 10.01
N SER A 118 0.00 0.26 11.19
CA SER A 118 1.39 -0.14 11.39
C SER A 118 1.56 -1.64 11.15
N LYS A 119 2.79 -2.12 11.22
CA LYS A 119 3.08 -3.55 11.17
C LYS A 119 2.45 -4.29 12.35
N ILE A 120 2.51 -3.72 13.56
CA ILE A 120 1.88 -4.29 14.76
C ILE A 120 0.36 -4.43 14.59
N ASP A 121 -0.32 -3.39 14.08
CA ASP A 121 -1.75 -3.48 13.78
C ASP A 121 -2.07 -4.64 12.81
N ILE A 122 -1.24 -4.79 11.78
CA ILE A 122 -1.42 -5.82 10.75
C ILE A 122 -1.18 -7.22 11.33
N ASP A 123 -0.16 -7.38 12.16
CA ASP A 123 0.16 -8.65 12.81
C ASP A 123 -0.95 -9.05 13.81
N ASN A 124 -1.47 -8.10 14.59
CA ASN A 124 -2.63 -8.31 15.46
C ASN A 124 -3.86 -8.77 14.65
N TRP A 125 -4.14 -8.11 13.54
CA TRP A 125 -5.25 -8.49 12.66
C TRP A 125 -5.07 -9.90 12.08
N HIS A 126 -3.85 -10.25 11.67
CA HIS A 126 -3.53 -11.60 11.16
C HIS A 126 -3.66 -12.68 12.23
N SER A 127 -3.27 -12.40 13.48
CA SER A 127 -3.37 -13.34 14.59
C SER A 127 -4.80 -13.81 14.84
N VAL A 128 -5.77 -12.92 14.62
CA VAL A 128 -7.20 -13.22 14.76
C VAL A 128 -7.89 -13.52 13.42
N LYS A 129 -7.14 -13.52 12.30
CA LYS A 129 -7.65 -13.74 10.93
C LYS A 129 -8.83 -12.82 10.57
N GLY A 130 -8.85 -11.60 11.11
CA GLY A 130 -9.90 -10.61 10.87
C GLY A 130 -11.27 -10.96 11.48
N ASN A 131 -11.36 -11.96 12.34
CA ASN A 131 -12.60 -12.33 13.02
C ASN A 131 -12.96 -11.26 14.06
N GLN A 132 -14.12 -10.61 13.91
CA GLN A 132 -14.56 -9.51 14.77
C GLN A 132 -14.68 -9.90 16.25
N GLU A 133 -15.16 -11.11 16.56
CA GLU A 133 -15.29 -11.57 17.95
C GLU A 133 -13.90 -11.76 18.59
N LYS A 134 -12.95 -12.31 17.84
CA LYS A 134 -11.57 -12.44 18.29
C LYS A 134 -10.87 -11.09 18.42
N ILE A 135 -11.17 -10.12 17.57
CA ILE A 135 -10.64 -8.75 17.70
C ILE A 135 -11.13 -8.13 19.02
N LYS A 136 -12.41 -8.30 19.36
CA LYS A 136 -12.95 -7.81 20.63
C LYS A 136 -12.31 -8.45 21.85
N ALA A 137 -11.84 -9.69 21.73
CA ALA A 137 -11.17 -10.44 22.80
C ALA A 137 -9.66 -10.11 22.94
N LEU A 138 -9.08 -9.30 22.04
CA LEU A 138 -7.70 -8.86 22.17
C LEU A 138 -7.50 -7.99 23.42
N ASP A 139 -6.36 -8.15 24.07
CA ASP A 139 -5.94 -7.27 25.19
C ASP A 139 -5.24 -6.02 24.65
N ILE A 140 -6.02 -5.17 23.98
CA ILE A 140 -5.62 -3.89 23.41
C ILE A 140 -6.71 -2.84 23.66
N GLN A 141 -6.38 -1.55 23.48
CA GLN A 141 -7.30 -0.45 23.69
C GLN A 141 -8.53 -0.55 22.76
N GLU A 142 -9.68 -0.03 23.21
CA GLU A 142 -10.94 -0.13 22.45
C GLU A 142 -10.85 0.62 21.10
N GLU A 143 -10.14 1.75 21.05
CA GLU A 143 -9.88 2.47 19.80
C GLU A 143 -9.10 1.61 18.78
N GLU A 144 -8.15 0.80 19.25
CA GLU A 144 -7.40 -0.11 18.39
C GLU A 144 -8.28 -1.24 17.88
N LYS A 145 -9.19 -1.77 18.70
CA LYS A 145 -10.17 -2.78 18.25
C LYS A 145 -11.07 -2.26 17.16
N ILE A 146 -11.61 -1.04 17.35
CA ILE A 146 -12.44 -0.36 16.35
C ILE A 146 -11.65 -0.18 15.05
N LYS A 147 -10.42 0.29 15.14
CA LYS A 147 -9.49 0.45 14.01
C LYS A 147 -9.32 -0.87 13.24
N LEU A 148 -9.01 -1.97 13.95
CA LEU A 148 -8.79 -3.27 13.32
C LEU A 148 -10.04 -3.82 12.61
N THR A 149 -11.25 -3.56 13.12
CA THR A 149 -12.49 -3.99 12.46
C THR A 149 -12.74 -3.30 11.13
N GLY A 150 -12.14 -2.12 10.94
CA GLY A 150 -12.18 -1.35 9.70
C GLY A 150 -11.10 -1.72 8.69
N MET A 151 -10.15 -2.59 9.03
CA MET A 151 -9.03 -2.93 8.15
C MET A 151 -9.48 -3.64 6.88
N MET A 152 -8.99 -3.19 5.76
CA MET A 152 -9.16 -3.83 4.46
C MET A 152 -7.83 -4.01 3.74
N THR A 153 -7.80 -4.95 2.82
CA THR A 153 -6.65 -5.18 1.94
C THR A 153 -6.90 -4.53 0.59
N THR A 154 -5.92 -3.81 0.08
CA THR A 154 -5.90 -3.34 -1.31
C THR A 154 -4.49 -3.39 -1.86
N PHE A 155 -4.25 -2.81 -3.03
CA PHE A 155 -3.00 -2.97 -3.74
C PHE A 155 -2.41 -1.65 -4.20
N VAL A 156 -1.07 -1.55 -4.10
CA VAL A 156 -0.28 -0.62 -4.90
C VAL A 156 0.20 -1.38 -6.12
N THR A 157 -0.20 -0.96 -7.29
CA THR A 157 0.20 -1.65 -8.50
C THR A 157 0.52 -0.67 -9.62
N GLY A 158 1.62 -0.91 -10.32
CA GLY A 158 1.92 -0.27 -11.59
C GLY A 158 1.36 -1.04 -12.80
N ILE A 159 0.70 -2.18 -12.55
CA ILE A 159 0.13 -3.04 -13.60
C ILE A 159 -1.21 -2.48 -14.09
N ILE A 160 -1.97 -1.87 -13.18
CA ILE A 160 -3.27 -1.25 -13.50
C ILE A 160 -3.05 0.21 -13.83
N SER A 161 -3.45 0.61 -15.02
CA SER A 161 -3.48 2.01 -15.45
C SER A 161 -4.87 2.62 -15.28
N GLY A 162 -4.91 3.96 -15.12
CA GLY A 162 -6.15 4.71 -15.02
C GLY A 162 -6.67 4.93 -13.60
N LYS A 163 -7.00 6.19 -13.32
CA LYS A 163 -7.46 6.62 -11.98
C LYS A 163 -8.75 5.94 -11.51
N TYR A 164 -9.64 5.60 -12.44
CA TYR A 164 -10.90 4.91 -12.13
C TYR A 164 -10.65 3.47 -11.74
N ASN A 165 -9.71 2.80 -12.41
CA ASN A 165 -9.35 1.42 -12.16
C ASN A 165 -8.79 1.24 -10.75
N GLN A 166 -7.85 2.12 -10.35
CA GLN A 166 -7.27 2.11 -9.01
C GLN A 166 -8.31 2.24 -7.90
N ARG A 167 -9.33 3.09 -8.10
CA ARG A 167 -10.40 3.29 -7.14
C ARG A 167 -11.40 2.17 -7.12
N LEU A 168 -11.76 1.65 -8.29
CA LEU A 168 -12.67 0.51 -8.37
C LEU A 168 -12.08 -0.71 -7.68
N VAL A 169 -10.77 -0.93 -7.77
CA VAL A 169 -10.09 -1.97 -6.97
C VAL A 169 -10.36 -1.79 -5.49
N ASP A 170 -10.17 -0.58 -4.95
CA ASP A 170 -10.36 -0.31 -3.53
C ASP A 170 -11.80 -0.56 -3.09
N LEU A 171 -12.77 -0.16 -3.92
CA LEU A 171 -14.18 -0.42 -3.65
C LEU A 171 -14.51 -1.92 -3.67
N LEU A 172 -14.07 -2.64 -4.71
CA LEU A 172 -14.38 -4.07 -4.82
C LEU A 172 -13.70 -4.89 -3.72
N MET A 173 -12.48 -4.55 -3.36
CA MET A 173 -11.74 -5.29 -2.32
C MET A 173 -12.37 -5.20 -0.93
N GLN A 174 -13.21 -4.18 -0.64
CA GLN A 174 -14.01 -4.16 0.59
C GLN A 174 -15.03 -5.30 0.64
N PHE A 175 -15.48 -5.77 -0.53
CA PHE A 175 -16.52 -6.79 -0.69
C PHE A 175 -15.95 -8.11 -1.19
N ASN A 176 -14.63 -8.29 -1.09
CA ASN A 176 -13.94 -9.49 -1.57
C ASN A 176 -14.55 -10.79 -0.99
N GLY A 177 -14.98 -10.78 0.28
CA GLY A 177 -15.58 -11.95 0.92
C GLY A 177 -16.94 -12.35 0.35
N SER A 178 -17.74 -11.38 -0.14
CA SER A 178 -19.07 -11.64 -0.72
C SER A 178 -19.05 -11.76 -2.24
N GLY A 179 -18.06 -11.17 -2.91
CA GLY A 179 -17.99 -11.08 -4.37
C GLY A 179 -19.11 -10.21 -5.00
N VAL A 180 -19.84 -9.46 -4.19
CA VAL A 180 -20.96 -8.61 -4.64
C VAL A 180 -20.79 -7.22 -4.07
N PHE A 181 -20.63 -6.26 -4.96
CA PHE A 181 -20.63 -4.83 -4.66
C PHE A 181 -21.93 -4.19 -5.16
N ALA A 182 -22.57 -3.38 -4.33
CA ALA A 182 -23.74 -2.61 -4.74
C ALA A 182 -23.72 -1.21 -4.09
N MET A 183 -24.07 -0.19 -4.86
CA MET A 183 -24.07 1.20 -4.42
C MET A 183 -25.06 2.05 -5.20
N LYS A 184 -25.56 3.14 -4.59
CA LYS A 184 -26.35 4.17 -5.29
C LYS A 184 -25.51 4.77 -6.42
N TRP A 185 -26.13 5.01 -7.58
CA TRP A 185 -25.43 5.47 -8.79
C TRP A 185 -24.68 6.78 -8.60
N ASP A 186 -25.28 7.76 -7.94
CA ASP A 186 -24.62 9.05 -7.73
C ASP A 186 -23.46 8.96 -6.73
N ALA A 187 -23.58 8.12 -5.70
CA ALA A 187 -22.49 7.84 -4.78
C ALA A 187 -21.32 7.15 -5.50
N PHE A 188 -21.62 6.19 -6.39
CA PHE A 188 -20.61 5.52 -7.21
C PHE A 188 -19.84 6.49 -8.10
N LYS A 189 -20.56 7.39 -8.81
CA LYS A 189 -19.94 8.44 -9.61
C LYS A 189 -19.02 9.34 -8.77
N LYS A 190 -19.55 9.84 -7.64
CA LYS A 190 -18.80 10.69 -6.72
C LYS A 190 -17.53 10.04 -6.23
N ILE A 191 -17.61 8.80 -5.75
CA ILE A 191 -16.47 8.08 -5.20
C ILE A 191 -15.41 7.81 -6.28
N LEU A 192 -15.80 7.45 -7.49
CA LEU A 192 -14.84 7.27 -8.58
C LEU A 192 -14.30 8.60 -9.13
N GLY A 193 -14.91 9.73 -8.80
CA GLY A 193 -14.58 11.04 -9.36
C GLY A 193 -14.95 11.15 -10.84
N ILE A 194 -16.08 10.54 -11.21
CA ILE A 194 -16.62 10.61 -12.57
C ILE A 194 -17.32 11.97 -12.73
N PRO A 195 -16.99 12.76 -13.77
CA PRO A 195 -17.63 14.04 -14.02
C PRO A 195 -19.14 13.90 -14.20
N ASP A 196 -19.91 14.85 -13.66
CA ASP A 196 -21.37 14.84 -13.76
C ASP A 196 -21.87 14.93 -15.20
N ALA A 197 -21.09 15.57 -16.08
CA ALA A 197 -21.36 15.67 -17.51
C ALA A 197 -21.37 14.31 -18.26
N TYR A 198 -20.79 13.25 -17.65
CA TYR A 198 -20.74 11.94 -18.29
C TYR A 198 -22.12 11.28 -18.31
N LYS A 199 -22.63 11.04 -19.51
CA LYS A 199 -23.82 10.20 -19.72
C LYS A 199 -23.50 8.75 -19.37
N SER A 200 -24.52 7.95 -19.03
CA SER A 200 -24.34 6.55 -18.65
C SER A 200 -23.58 5.72 -19.69
N SER A 201 -23.82 5.97 -20.99
CA SER A 201 -23.08 5.29 -22.07
C SER A 201 -21.59 5.68 -22.10
N ALA A 202 -21.28 6.94 -21.83
CA ALA A 202 -19.89 7.38 -21.74
C ALA A 202 -19.17 6.74 -20.52
N ILE A 203 -19.89 6.52 -19.42
CA ILE A 203 -19.35 5.81 -18.25
C ILE A 203 -19.06 4.35 -18.61
N ASP A 204 -19.92 3.69 -19.39
CA ASP A 204 -19.65 2.33 -19.85
C ASP A 204 -18.37 2.25 -20.66
N VAL A 205 -18.24 3.09 -21.65
CA VAL A 205 -17.12 3.07 -22.60
C VAL A 205 -15.80 3.52 -21.95
N ASN A 206 -15.83 4.60 -21.18
CA ASN A 206 -14.61 5.25 -20.68
C ASN A 206 -14.19 4.82 -19.27
N VAL A 207 -15.09 4.13 -18.53
CA VAL A 207 -14.82 3.75 -17.15
C VAL A 207 -15.01 2.24 -16.97
N LEU A 208 -16.23 1.72 -17.16
CA LEU A 208 -16.54 0.34 -16.75
C LEU A 208 -15.90 -0.71 -17.67
N ASN A 209 -15.98 -0.54 -18.97
CA ASN A 209 -15.40 -1.52 -19.90
C ASN A 209 -13.86 -1.60 -19.77
N PRO A 210 -13.10 -0.48 -19.71
CA PRO A 210 -11.67 -0.54 -19.46
C PRO A 210 -11.33 -1.16 -18.09
N CYS A 211 -12.17 -0.91 -17.06
CA CYS A 211 -11.95 -1.51 -15.74
C CYS A 211 -12.04 -3.04 -15.78
N VAL A 212 -12.98 -3.62 -16.54
CA VAL A 212 -13.14 -5.08 -16.61
C VAL A 212 -11.86 -5.75 -17.06
N ASP A 213 -11.19 -5.22 -18.08
CA ASP A 213 -9.96 -5.80 -18.63
C ASP A 213 -8.73 -5.53 -17.73
N GLU A 214 -8.61 -4.33 -17.21
CA GLU A 214 -7.51 -3.97 -16.33
C GLU A 214 -7.52 -4.77 -15.03
N LEU A 215 -8.69 -4.95 -14.41
CA LEU A 215 -8.80 -5.64 -13.12
C LEU A 215 -8.49 -7.13 -13.20
N LYS A 216 -8.69 -7.77 -14.37
CA LYS A 216 -8.26 -9.15 -14.60
C LYS A 216 -6.76 -9.34 -14.39
N LYS A 217 -5.94 -8.34 -14.71
CA LYS A 217 -4.48 -8.38 -14.55
C LYS A 217 -4.03 -8.60 -13.11
N ILE A 218 -4.89 -8.27 -12.13
CA ILE A 218 -4.63 -8.45 -10.70
C ILE A 218 -5.52 -9.52 -10.06
N GLY A 219 -6.20 -10.32 -10.87
CA GLY A 219 -7.02 -11.43 -10.38
C GLY A 219 -8.44 -11.06 -9.96
N ILE A 220 -8.89 -9.83 -10.21
CA ILE A 220 -10.29 -9.42 -10.01
C ILE A 220 -11.03 -9.67 -11.32
N ASN A 221 -11.92 -10.68 -11.33
CA ASN A 221 -12.72 -11.00 -12.49
C ASN A 221 -14.16 -10.54 -12.28
N ILE A 222 -14.57 -9.52 -13.02
CA ILE A 222 -15.94 -9.02 -13.03
C ILE A 222 -16.77 -9.93 -13.96
N SER A 223 -17.76 -10.61 -13.41
CA SER A 223 -18.65 -11.47 -14.15
C SER A 223 -19.91 -10.77 -14.66
N LYS A 224 -20.37 -9.75 -13.93
CA LYS A 224 -21.58 -9.00 -14.30
C LYS A 224 -21.56 -7.57 -13.73
N ILE A 225 -22.03 -6.62 -14.55
CA ILE A 225 -22.32 -5.25 -14.13
C ILE A 225 -23.80 -4.99 -14.44
N GLU A 226 -24.58 -4.66 -13.42
CA GLU A 226 -26.02 -4.39 -13.52
C GLU A 226 -26.27 -2.92 -13.12
N LYS A 227 -26.95 -2.18 -13.98
CA LYS A 227 -27.50 -0.85 -13.68
C LYS A 227 -28.97 -0.99 -13.39
N ILE A 228 -29.33 -0.82 -12.13
CA ILE A 228 -30.71 -0.93 -11.68
C ILE A 228 -31.40 0.40 -11.93
N LYS A 229 -32.48 0.38 -12.66
CA LYS A 229 -33.25 1.57 -13.04
C LYS A 229 -34.53 1.66 -12.23
N LYS A 230 -34.91 2.89 -11.88
CA LYS A 230 -36.22 3.24 -11.34
C LYS A 230 -36.75 4.46 -12.11
N SER A 231 -37.95 4.34 -12.65
CA SER A 231 -38.57 5.44 -13.45
C SER A 231 -37.61 6.02 -14.51
N ASN A 232 -37.01 5.18 -15.37
CA ASN A 232 -36.06 5.52 -16.42
C ASN A 232 -34.71 6.15 -15.98
N LYS A 233 -34.47 6.34 -14.68
CA LYS A 233 -33.18 6.79 -14.15
C LYS A 233 -32.43 5.61 -13.52
N ILE A 234 -31.11 5.62 -13.64
CA ILE A 234 -30.27 4.64 -12.95
C ILE A 234 -30.26 5.04 -11.49
N GLU A 235 -30.74 4.15 -10.62
CA GLU A 235 -30.76 4.33 -9.17
C GLU A 235 -29.51 3.77 -8.49
N SER A 236 -29.05 2.60 -8.96
CA SER A 236 -27.91 1.93 -8.38
C SER A 236 -27.13 1.10 -9.40
N ILE A 237 -25.91 0.76 -9.02
CA ILE A 237 -25.05 -0.18 -9.73
C ILE A 237 -24.76 -1.38 -8.84
N LYS A 238 -24.76 -2.57 -9.43
CA LYS A 238 -24.34 -3.81 -8.79
C LYS A 238 -23.28 -4.46 -9.65
N ILE A 239 -22.16 -4.84 -9.04
CA ILE A 239 -21.04 -5.52 -9.69
C ILE A 239 -20.84 -6.87 -9.01
N ILE A 240 -20.88 -7.94 -9.78
CA ILE A 240 -20.60 -9.31 -9.33
C ILE A 240 -19.21 -9.66 -9.83
N PHE A 241 -18.35 -10.07 -8.93
CA PHE A 241 -16.96 -10.35 -9.23
C PHE A 241 -16.43 -11.48 -8.35
N ASN A 242 -15.32 -12.06 -8.76
CA ASN A 242 -14.49 -12.91 -7.90
C ASN A 242 -13.05 -12.39 -7.89
N TYR A 243 -12.39 -12.59 -6.77
CA TYR A 243 -10.97 -12.30 -6.61
C TYR A 243 -10.22 -13.61 -6.39
N ARG A 244 -9.29 -13.89 -7.29
CA ARG A 244 -8.31 -14.96 -7.09
C ARG A 244 -6.98 -14.29 -6.83
N GLN A 245 -6.45 -14.47 -5.63
CA GLN A 245 -5.12 -13.99 -5.32
C GLN A 245 -4.16 -14.58 -6.37
N ILE A 246 -3.60 -13.72 -7.20
CA ILE A 246 -2.48 -14.13 -8.05
C ILE A 246 -1.38 -14.45 -7.03
N LYS A 247 -1.07 -15.73 -6.84
CA LYS A 247 0.11 -16.14 -6.11
C LYS A 247 1.27 -15.42 -6.79
N GLU A 248 1.87 -14.44 -6.12
CA GLU A 248 3.20 -14.01 -6.53
C GLU A 248 3.98 -15.31 -6.61
N LYS A 249 4.58 -15.59 -7.77
CA LYS A 249 5.57 -16.66 -7.84
C LYS A 249 6.49 -16.39 -6.68
N SER A 250 6.65 -17.38 -5.80
CA SER A 250 7.54 -17.23 -4.68
C SER A 250 8.89 -16.75 -5.23
N PRO A 251 9.70 -16.00 -4.49
CA PRO A 251 11.04 -15.64 -4.93
C PRO A 251 11.87 -16.85 -5.39
N ALA A 252 11.48 -18.06 -5.03
CA ALA A 252 12.06 -19.32 -5.48
C ALA A 252 11.62 -19.75 -6.92
N ASP A 253 10.50 -19.23 -7.43
CA ASP A 253 10.02 -19.52 -8.80
C ASP A 253 10.47 -18.46 -9.83
N ILE A 254 11.01 -17.35 -9.37
CA ILE A 254 11.79 -16.44 -10.18
C ILE A 254 13.17 -17.11 -10.26
N LYS A 255 13.44 -17.88 -11.33
CA LYS A 255 14.84 -18.12 -11.71
C LYS A 255 15.50 -16.77 -11.57
N GLU A 256 16.49 -16.68 -10.70
CA GLU A 256 17.34 -15.52 -10.56
C GLU A 256 17.61 -14.96 -11.95
N VAL A 257 16.86 -13.95 -12.33
CA VAL A 257 17.42 -12.96 -13.23
C VAL A 257 18.49 -12.37 -12.35
N GLU A 258 19.71 -12.84 -12.54
CA GLU A 258 20.90 -12.25 -11.98
C GLU A 258 20.70 -10.75 -12.12
N TYR A 259 20.33 -10.13 -11.01
CA TYR A 259 20.51 -8.71 -10.85
C TYR A 259 22.02 -8.58 -10.83
N ILE A 260 22.60 -8.35 -12.00
CA ILE A 260 23.97 -7.86 -12.12
C ILE A 260 23.90 -6.52 -11.40
N LYS A 261 24.11 -6.55 -10.07
CA LYS A 261 24.59 -5.38 -9.37
C LYS A 261 25.80 -4.94 -10.20
N PRO A 262 25.84 -3.68 -10.68
CA PRO A 262 27.12 -3.16 -11.14
C PRO A 262 28.07 -3.49 -9.98
N ALA A 263 29.16 -4.14 -10.29
CA ALA A 263 30.09 -4.72 -9.34
C ALA A 263 30.67 -3.61 -8.42
N ALA A 264 29.89 -3.14 -7.47
CA ALA A 264 30.41 -2.61 -6.24
C ALA A 264 31.03 -3.83 -5.57
N GLN A 265 32.34 -3.93 -5.62
CA GLN A 265 33.11 -4.94 -4.95
C GLN A 265 32.62 -5.00 -3.51
N LEU A 266 31.89 -6.06 -3.17
CA LEU A 266 31.59 -6.38 -1.77
C LEU A 266 32.94 -6.36 -1.08
N SER A 267 33.07 -5.59 0.00
CA SER A 267 34.29 -5.57 0.80
C SER A 267 34.62 -7.00 1.23
N GLU A 268 35.87 -7.33 1.45
CA GLU A 268 36.30 -8.64 1.94
C GLU A 268 35.51 -9.03 3.22
N PHE A 269 35.26 -8.05 4.07
CA PHE A 269 34.43 -8.19 5.28
C PHE A 269 33.02 -8.67 4.94
N GLU A 270 32.33 -8.07 3.97
CA GLU A 270 30.95 -8.46 3.61
C GLU A 270 30.89 -9.87 3.00
N LYS A 271 31.90 -10.24 2.21
CA LYS A 271 32.02 -11.59 1.64
C LYS A 271 32.20 -12.63 2.73
N GLU A 272 33.12 -12.37 3.65
CA GLU A 272 33.43 -13.29 4.74
C GLU A 272 32.29 -13.39 5.77
N LYS A 273 31.68 -12.27 6.13
CA LYS A 273 30.48 -12.23 6.99
C LYS A 273 29.33 -13.02 6.37
N GLY A 274 29.13 -12.93 5.05
CA GLY A 274 28.12 -13.72 4.33
C GLY A 274 28.43 -15.22 4.33
N ARG A 275 29.72 -15.62 4.21
CA ARG A 275 30.15 -17.02 4.32
C ARG A 275 29.86 -17.61 5.69
N ILE A 276 30.25 -16.89 6.74
CA ILE A 276 30.04 -17.31 8.15
C ILE A 276 28.54 -17.40 8.46
N SER A 277 27.72 -16.46 8.00
CA SER A 277 26.27 -16.48 8.18
C SER A 277 25.66 -17.78 7.63
N LYS A 278 26.09 -18.26 6.46
CA LYS A 278 25.63 -19.54 5.91
C LYS A 278 25.99 -20.74 6.77
N ILE A 279 27.18 -20.71 7.39
CA ILE A 279 27.63 -21.79 8.30
C ILE A 279 26.79 -21.79 9.57
N VAL A 280 26.59 -20.61 10.19
CA VAL A 280 25.81 -20.46 11.42
C VAL A 280 24.34 -20.84 11.20
N MET A 281 23.77 -20.47 10.04
CA MET A 281 22.41 -20.89 9.65
C MET A 281 22.27 -22.42 9.56
N LYS A 282 23.26 -23.11 9.01
CA LYS A 282 23.25 -24.58 8.97
C LYS A 282 23.26 -25.21 10.37
N LYS A 283 23.96 -24.58 11.32
CA LYS A 283 23.97 -25.01 12.74
C LYS A 283 22.65 -24.69 13.48
N ARG A 284 21.69 -23.99 12.88
CA ARG A 284 20.40 -23.54 13.46
C ARG A 284 20.55 -22.80 14.79
N ASN A 285 21.64 -22.08 14.99
CA ASN A 285 21.91 -21.36 16.23
C ASN A 285 21.52 -19.89 16.09
N THR A 286 20.34 -19.54 16.61
CA THR A 286 19.77 -18.18 16.51
C THR A 286 20.60 -17.15 17.28
N THR A 287 21.15 -17.52 18.44
CA THR A 287 21.99 -16.63 19.24
C THR A 287 23.28 -16.25 18.52
N MET A 288 23.94 -17.24 17.90
CA MET A 288 25.12 -16.97 17.05
C MET A 288 24.80 -16.07 15.87
N LEU A 289 23.63 -16.22 15.25
CA LEU A 289 23.20 -15.33 14.14
C LEU A 289 22.99 -13.89 14.61
N MET A 290 22.41 -13.70 15.79
CA MET A 290 22.23 -12.35 16.36
C MET A 290 23.57 -11.70 16.69
N ASN A 291 24.50 -12.45 17.30
CA ASN A 291 25.85 -11.95 17.60
C ASN A 291 26.60 -11.61 16.32
N LEU A 292 26.54 -12.46 15.30
CA LEU A 292 27.17 -12.21 13.99
C LEU A 292 26.58 -10.96 13.31
N ALA A 293 25.30 -10.72 13.47
CA ALA A 293 24.65 -9.53 12.88
C ALA A 293 25.20 -8.22 13.46
N ALA A 294 25.53 -8.20 14.74
CA ALA A 294 26.07 -7.03 15.44
C ALA A 294 27.53 -6.69 15.09
N ILE A 295 28.27 -7.60 14.44
CA ILE A 295 29.69 -7.41 14.09
C ILE A 295 29.83 -6.36 12.98
N ALA A 296 30.64 -5.34 13.19
CA ALA A 296 30.84 -4.22 12.27
C ALA A 296 32.24 -4.18 11.64
N THR A 297 33.22 -4.88 12.19
CA THR A 297 34.62 -4.84 11.72
C THR A 297 35.17 -6.23 11.43
N MET A 298 36.28 -6.29 10.66
CA MET A 298 36.95 -7.56 10.33
C MET A 298 37.59 -8.21 11.56
N ASP A 299 38.16 -7.40 12.44
CA ASP A 299 38.78 -7.90 13.68
C ASP A 299 37.75 -8.54 14.61
N GLU A 300 36.59 -7.95 14.75
CA GLU A 300 35.46 -8.54 15.48
C GLU A 300 34.96 -9.83 14.85
N LEU A 301 34.97 -9.91 13.52
CA LEU A 301 34.58 -11.09 12.77
C LEU A 301 35.57 -12.24 12.97
N ASP A 302 36.87 -11.94 12.98
CA ASP A 302 37.92 -12.94 13.21
C ASP A 302 37.91 -13.44 14.65
N ASN A 303 37.62 -12.59 15.64
CA ASN A 303 37.41 -12.99 17.03
C ASN A 303 36.19 -13.90 17.16
N PHE A 304 35.08 -13.54 16.54
CA PHE A 304 33.86 -14.34 16.51
C PHE A 304 34.12 -15.73 15.91
N LYS A 305 34.91 -15.84 14.84
CA LYS A 305 35.30 -17.12 14.24
C LYS A 305 36.06 -17.99 15.23
N LYS A 306 37.05 -17.42 15.92
CA LYS A 306 37.87 -18.12 16.91
C LYS A 306 37.02 -18.63 18.07
N GLU A 307 36.15 -17.79 18.63
CA GLU A 307 35.28 -18.14 19.76
C GLU A 307 34.24 -19.23 19.44
N ASN A 308 33.86 -19.33 18.17
CA ASN A 308 32.82 -20.27 17.72
C ASN A 308 33.35 -21.45 16.89
N GLU A 309 34.67 -21.60 16.82
CA GLU A 309 35.37 -22.68 16.08
C GLU A 309 34.92 -22.78 14.61
N ILE A 310 34.81 -21.62 13.95
CA ILE A 310 34.43 -21.52 12.53
C ILE A 310 35.70 -21.34 11.69
N GLN A 311 36.00 -22.33 10.87
CA GLN A 311 37.13 -22.30 9.92
C GLN A 311 36.79 -21.56 8.63
#